data_f8a3006e7010b26503723aacf292512b
#
_entry.id   f8a3006e7010b26503723aacf292512b
#
_cell.length_a   1.000
_cell.length_b   1.000
_cell.length_c   1.000
_cell.angle_alpha   90.00
_cell.angle_beta   90.00
_cell.angle_gamma   90.00
#
_symmetry.space_group_name_H-M   'P 1'
#
loop_
_entity.id
_entity.type
_entity.pdbx_description
1 polymer ?
#
loop_
_entity_poly.entity_id
_entity_poly.type
_entity_poly.pdbx_seq_one_letter_code
_entity_poly.pdbx_strand_id
1 'polypeptide(L)'
;MSRMTKEKLKQRVCDAIIDAQPRLREIAESIMDEPELGYKEVKTSKKVRDMFDELGIPYTSDHALTGVKGRLKGSDSKYTVAMIGELDAILCPRHPRADDL
;
A
#
# COMPACT_ATOMS: atom_id res chain seq x y z
N MET A 1 9.11 -24.19 20.88
CA MET A 1 9.55 -22.95 20.20
C MET A 1 9.55 -21.81 21.17
N SER A 2 10.67 -21.13 21.31
CA SER A 2 10.73 -19.92 22.12
C SER A 2 10.00 -18.78 21.37
N ARG A 3 9.19 -18.03 22.10
CA ARG A 3 8.56 -16.85 21.55
C ARG A 3 9.63 -15.81 21.23
N MET A 4 9.52 -15.21 20.04
CA MET A 4 10.35 -14.08 19.68
C MET A 4 10.01 -12.89 20.57
N THR A 5 11.01 -12.15 21.05
CA THR A 5 10.77 -10.95 21.82
C THR A 5 10.19 -9.84 20.94
N LYS A 6 9.49 -8.90 21.57
CA LYS A 6 8.92 -7.74 20.88
C LYS A 6 10.00 -6.96 20.10
N GLU A 7 11.16 -6.79 20.67
CA GLU A 7 12.25 -6.06 20.04
C GLU A 7 12.81 -6.82 18.81
N LYS A 8 12.90 -8.15 18.90
CA LYS A 8 13.30 -8.97 17.75
C LYS A 8 12.27 -8.93 16.63
N LEU A 9 10.97 -8.94 16.96
CA LEU A 9 9.90 -8.80 15.99
C LEU A 9 9.98 -7.45 15.26
N LYS A 10 10.17 -6.38 16.01
CA LYS A 10 10.34 -5.04 15.42
C LYS A 10 11.54 -5.00 14.48
N GLN A 11 12.65 -5.59 14.89
CA GLN A 11 13.87 -5.63 14.07
C GLN A 11 13.62 -6.42 12.78
N ARG A 12 12.93 -7.55 12.84
CA ARG A 12 12.56 -8.32 11.64
C ARG A 12 11.69 -7.51 10.69
N VAL A 13 10.74 -6.74 11.21
CA VAL A 13 9.89 -5.86 10.38
C VAL A 13 10.74 -4.80 9.69
N CYS A 14 11.63 -4.14 10.44
CA CYS A 14 12.53 -3.13 9.87
C CYS A 14 13.44 -3.72 8.79
N ASP A 15 14.03 -4.88 9.04
CA ASP A 15 14.90 -5.56 8.07
C ASP A 15 14.13 -5.94 6.80
N ALA A 16 12.90 -6.45 6.93
CA ALA A 16 12.06 -6.79 5.80
C ALA A 16 11.69 -5.54 4.97
N ILE A 17 11.42 -4.42 5.60
CA ILE A 17 11.13 -3.15 4.91
C ILE A 17 12.37 -2.67 4.15
N ILE A 18 13.54 -2.75 4.76
CA ILE A 18 14.81 -2.38 4.11
C ILE A 18 15.04 -3.26 2.88
N ASP A 19 14.86 -4.56 3.01
CA ASP A 19 15.02 -5.50 1.88
C ASP A 19 14.01 -5.26 0.77
N ALA A 20 12.79 -4.83 1.10
CA ALA A 20 11.75 -4.52 0.13
C ALA A 20 11.87 -3.10 -0.45
N GLN A 21 12.78 -2.28 0.03
CA GLN A 21 12.88 -0.86 -0.35
C GLN A 21 12.95 -0.63 -1.86
N PRO A 22 13.73 -1.36 -2.66
CA PRO A 22 13.75 -1.15 -4.10
C PRO A 22 12.38 -1.33 -4.75
N ARG A 23 11.64 -2.37 -4.35
CA ARG A 23 10.31 -2.65 -4.86
C ARG A 23 9.28 -1.62 -4.40
N LEU A 24 9.35 -1.21 -3.14
CA LEU A 24 8.48 -0.17 -2.59
C LEU A 24 8.69 1.16 -3.30
N ARG A 25 9.93 1.51 -3.58
CA ARG A 25 10.27 2.74 -4.31
C ARG A 25 9.73 2.69 -5.74
N GLU A 26 9.91 1.59 -6.43
CA GLU A 26 9.41 1.39 -7.79
C GLU A 26 7.90 1.62 -7.87
N ILE A 27 7.14 1.03 -6.94
CA ILE A 27 5.69 1.19 -6.88
C ILE A 27 5.32 2.63 -6.58
N ALA A 28 5.94 3.25 -5.57
CA ALA A 28 5.67 4.62 -5.18
C ALA A 28 5.94 5.60 -6.33
N GLU A 29 7.05 5.45 -7.00
CA GLU A 29 7.41 6.29 -8.15
C GLU A 29 6.45 6.08 -9.31
N SER A 30 6.03 4.84 -9.57
CA SER A 30 5.06 4.56 -10.64
C SER A 30 3.70 5.21 -10.38
N ILE A 31 3.28 5.30 -9.13
CA ILE A 31 2.05 5.99 -8.75
C ILE A 31 2.23 7.52 -8.87
N MET A 32 3.36 8.03 -8.43
CA MET A 32 3.69 9.45 -8.53
C MET A 32 3.75 9.93 -9.98
N ASP A 33 4.24 9.09 -10.89
CA ASP A 33 4.36 9.41 -12.32
C ASP A 33 3.01 9.46 -13.05
N GLU A 34 1.99 8.79 -12.51
CA GLU A 34 0.63 8.73 -13.06
C GLU A 34 -0.43 9.08 -12.02
N PRO A 35 -0.41 10.32 -11.48
CA PRO A 35 -1.36 10.72 -10.43
C PRO A 35 -2.80 10.75 -10.97
N GLU A 36 -3.73 10.30 -10.14
CA GLU A 36 -5.15 10.24 -10.49
C GLU A 36 -5.99 10.88 -9.39
N LEU A 37 -7.03 11.62 -9.79
CA LEU A 37 -7.92 12.30 -8.86
C LEU A 37 -8.91 11.33 -8.20
N GLY A 38 -9.52 11.78 -7.11
CA GLY A 38 -10.50 11.01 -6.36
C GLY A 38 -11.63 10.45 -7.24
N TYR A 39 -12.01 9.21 -7.00
CA TYR A 39 -12.95 8.40 -7.78
C TYR A 39 -12.51 8.08 -9.20
N LYS A 40 -11.32 8.49 -9.60
CA LYS A 40 -10.74 8.23 -10.93
C LYS A 40 -9.41 7.48 -10.84
N GLU A 41 -9.11 6.86 -9.70
CA GLU A 41 -7.86 6.15 -9.43
C GLU A 41 -7.85 4.75 -10.07
N VAL A 42 -8.16 4.66 -11.35
CA VAL A 42 -8.30 3.37 -12.06
C VAL A 42 -6.96 2.64 -12.17
N LYS A 43 -5.92 3.36 -12.59
CA LYS A 43 -4.58 2.78 -12.75
C LYS A 43 -3.91 2.53 -11.41
N THR A 44 -4.07 3.44 -10.47
CA THR A 44 -3.53 3.29 -9.11
C THR A 44 -4.17 2.11 -8.40
N SER A 45 -5.48 1.97 -8.50
CA SER A 45 -6.22 0.80 -7.99
C SER A 45 -5.70 -0.51 -8.59
N LYS A 46 -5.43 -0.51 -9.90
CA LYS A 46 -4.88 -1.70 -10.57
C LYS A 46 -3.50 -2.06 -10.03
N LYS A 47 -2.64 -1.07 -9.79
CA LYS A 47 -1.30 -1.32 -9.19
C LYS A 47 -1.40 -1.98 -7.83
N VAL A 48 -2.36 -1.57 -7.00
CA VAL A 48 -2.61 -2.18 -5.68
C VAL A 48 -3.10 -3.62 -5.84
N ARG A 49 -4.07 -3.85 -6.73
CA ARG A 49 -4.60 -5.20 -6.98
C ARG A 49 -3.50 -6.15 -7.50
N ASP A 50 -2.70 -5.67 -8.45
CA ASP A 50 -1.60 -6.45 -9.00
C ASP A 50 -0.58 -6.83 -7.91
N MET A 51 -0.32 -5.92 -6.97
CA MET A 51 0.58 -6.18 -5.85
C MET A 51 -0.02 -7.21 -4.88
N PHE A 52 -1.30 -7.13 -4.58
CA PHE A 52 -1.96 -8.14 -3.75
C PHE A 52 -1.92 -9.51 -4.43
N ASP A 53 -2.13 -9.57 -5.74
CA ASP A 53 -2.00 -10.80 -6.52
C ASP A 53 -0.58 -11.37 -6.44
N GLU A 54 0.44 -10.53 -6.62
CA GLU A 54 1.85 -10.92 -6.53
C GLU A 54 2.19 -11.49 -5.14
N LEU A 55 1.64 -10.88 -4.08
CA LEU A 55 1.87 -11.30 -2.70
C LEU A 55 0.94 -12.45 -2.25
N GLY A 56 -0.01 -12.84 -3.07
CA GLY A 56 -0.97 -13.89 -2.71
C GLY A 56 -1.96 -13.46 -1.62
N ILE A 57 -2.23 -12.16 -1.51
CA ILE A 57 -3.17 -11.63 -0.51
C ILE A 57 -4.57 -11.55 -1.13
N PRO A 58 -5.56 -12.26 -0.57
CA PRO A 58 -6.95 -12.15 -1.03
C PRO A 58 -7.47 -10.73 -0.85
N TYR A 59 -8.19 -10.23 -1.84
CA TYR A 59 -8.73 -8.87 -1.78
C TYR A 59 -10.10 -8.78 -2.43
N THR A 60 -10.82 -7.73 -2.10
CA THR A 60 -12.02 -7.27 -2.81
C THR A 60 -11.77 -5.89 -3.37
N SER A 61 -12.46 -5.53 -4.44
CA SER A 61 -12.23 -4.27 -5.15
C SER A 61 -13.56 -3.53 -5.40
N ASP A 62 -13.46 -2.41 -6.09
CA ASP A 62 -14.60 -1.55 -6.46
C ASP A 62 -15.34 -0.93 -5.27
N HIS A 63 -14.69 -0.86 -4.11
CA HIS A 63 -15.22 -0.11 -2.97
C HIS A 63 -15.19 1.39 -3.29
N ALA A 64 -16.33 2.05 -3.21
CA ALA A 64 -16.45 3.44 -3.62
C ALA A 64 -15.80 3.69 -5.01
N LEU A 65 -16.06 2.81 -5.97
CA LEU A 65 -15.59 2.77 -7.35
C LEU A 65 -14.18 2.19 -7.52
N THR A 66 -13.18 2.67 -6.80
CA THR A 66 -11.77 2.33 -7.02
C THR A 66 -11.07 1.69 -5.84
N GLY A 67 -11.70 1.68 -4.68
CA GLY A 67 -11.09 1.17 -3.45
C GLY A 67 -10.81 -0.33 -3.49
N VAL A 68 -9.72 -0.73 -2.85
CA VAL A 68 -9.30 -2.13 -2.75
C VAL A 68 -9.09 -2.46 -1.28
N LYS A 69 -9.58 -3.62 -0.86
CA LYS A 69 -9.45 -4.10 0.52
C LYS A 69 -8.85 -5.49 0.52
N GLY A 70 -7.62 -5.60 0.97
CA GLY A 70 -6.95 -6.88 1.18
C GLY A 70 -7.08 -7.35 2.63
N ARG A 71 -7.04 -8.65 2.83
CA ARG A 71 -7.04 -9.23 4.16
C ARG A 71 -5.95 -10.30 4.28
N LEU A 72 -5.00 -10.04 5.16
CA LEU A 72 -3.97 -11.00 5.51
C LEU A 72 -4.32 -11.64 6.86
N LYS A 73 -4.57 -12.95 6.83
CA LYS A 73 -4.93 -13.69 8.04
C LYS A 73 -3.66 -14.06 8.80
N GLY A 74 -3.60 -13.66 10.07
CA GLY A 74 -2.52 -14.06 10.97
C GLY A 74 -2.81 -15.42 11.63
N SER A 75 -2.00 -15.75 12.62
CA SER A 75 -2.11 -17.01 13.37
C SER A 75 -3.31 -17.05 14.32
N ASP A 76 -3.84 -15.88 14.68
CA ASP A 76 -4.89 -15.70 15.68
C ASP A 76 -5.87 -14.65 15.17
N SER A 77 -7.16 -14.86 15.41
CA SER A 77 -8.23 -13.96 14.97
C SER A 77 -8.77 -13.06 16.08
N LYS A 78 -8.12 -13.03 17.24
CA LYS A 78 -8.57 -12.27 18.40
C LYS A 78 -8.56 -10.74 18.12
N TYR A 79 -7.58 -10.28 17.38
CA TYR A 79 -7.46 -8.87 17.04
C TYR A 79 -7.31 -8.69 15.52
N THR A 80 -7.90 -7.61 15.02
CA THR A 80 -7.72 -7.20 13.63
C THR A 80 -7.18 -5.77 13.61
N VAL A 81 -6.11 -5.56 12.85
CA VAL A 81 -5.52 -4.24 12.64
C VAL A 81 -5.71 -3.86 11.19
N ALA A 82 -6.13 -2.64 10.93
CA ALA A 82 -6.26 -2.11 9.59
C ALA A 82 -5.21 -1.04 9.32
N MET A 83 -4.64 -1.08 8.12
CA MET A 83 -3.82 -0.01 7.57
C MET A 83 -4.55 0.58 6.38
N ILE A 84 -4.72 1.90 6.36
CA ILE A 84 -5.45 2.60 5.32
C ILE A 84 -4.48 3.53 4.59
N GLY A 85 -4.40 3.36 3.27
CA GLY A 85 -3.69 4.27 2.39
C GLY A 85 -4.66 4.91 1.41
N GLU A 86 -4.37 6.11 0.98
CA GLU A 86 -5.14 6.84 0.00
C GLU A 86 -4.57 6.62 -1.40
N LEU A 87 -5.44 6.50 -2.39
CA LEU A 87 -5.04 6.27 -3.78
C LEU A 87 -5.01 7.55 -4.61
N ASP A 88 -5.73 8.57 -4.18
CA ASP A 88 -5.93 9.79 -4.94
C ASP A 88 -4.78 10.79 -4.80
N ALA A 89 -4.60 11.57 -5.84
CA ALA A 89 -3.83 12.79 -5.82
C ALA A 89 -4.77 13.99 -5.78
N ILE A 90 -4.27 15.12 -5.35
CA ILE A 90 -5.02 16.38 -5.34
C ILE A 90 -4.32 17.41 -6.19
N LEU A 91 -5.10 18.31 -6.79
CA LEU A 91 -4.55 19.46 -7.50
C LEU A 91 -4.09 20.50 -6.47
N CYS A 92 -2.80 20.74 -6.40
CA CYS A 92 -2.20 21.72 -5.48
C CYS A 92 -1.13 22.55 -6.19
N PRO A 93 -1.53 23.49 -7.05
CA PRO A 93 -0.58 24.27 -7.88
C PRO A 93 0.39 25.14 -7.05
N ARG A 94 0.08 25.40 -5.80
CA ARG A 94 0.93 26.18 -4.89
C ARG A 94 1.94 25.35 -4.12
N HIS A 95 1.90 24.02 -4.29
CA HIS A 95 2.87 23.15 -3.61
C HIS A 95 4.27 23.40 -4.20
N PRO A 96 5.34 23.50 -3.37
CA PRO A 96 6.69 23.78 -3.87
C PRO A 96 7.23 22.79 -4.89
N ARG A 97 6.68 21.57 -4.93
CA ARG A 97 7.06 20.52 -5.87
C ARG A 97 5.95 20.18 -6.85
N ALA A 98 5.00 21.10 -7.05
CA ALA A 98 3.97 20.89 -8.06
C ALA A 98 4.59 21.01 -9.45
N ASP A 99 4.26 20.06 -10.33
CA ASP A 99 4.64 20.13 -11.73
C ASP A 99 3.65 21.01 -12.48
N ASP A 100 4.12 21.73 -13.46
CA ASP A 100 3.27 22.45 -14.39
C ASP A 100 2.60 21.44 -15.31
N LEU A 101 1.27 21.38 -15.23
CA LEU A 101 0.45 20.53 -16.07
C LEU A 101 0.00 21.27 -17.32
#